data_e1d1973d06dd6358ce2e8cff7dde8a52
#
_entry.id   e1d1973d06dd6358ce2e8cff7dde8a52
#
_cell.length_a   1.000
_cell.length_b   1.000
_cell.length_c   1.000
_cell.angle_alpha   90.00
_cell.angle_beta   90.00
_cell.angle_gamma   90.00
#
_symmetry.space_group_name_H-M   'P 1'
#
loop_
_entity.id
_entity.type
_entity.pdbx_description
1 polymer ?
#
loop_
_entity_poly.entity_id
_entity_poly.type
_entity_poly.pdbx_seq_one_letter_code
_entity_poly.pdbx_strand_id
1 'polypeptide(L)'
;LHVRSRRQRQMCIRDSYYNALIVGTPTDTDIPNTQVYLALSMGSEESTMALMRGLLSAAGVVVVVLLVGIAWLATQQVITPIRSASRIAQRLAAGHLKERMAVDSDDEMGRLAASFNNMADKLSSQIAQLEEYGDLQRQFTSDVSHELRTPLTTVRMAADMIEAESDSLPHGAQRASRLMSSELDRFEELLTDLLEISRHDAGVADLSTAAIDLRSCVESAYGQVEHLAHELDVDVQFNLPDERIAVEADSRRIERILRNLLANAIDHSEGNPVAVDVATTDTAVGVTVTDHGVGLKPGQEELVFNRFWRADSSRKRHSGGTGLGLAIAREDAALHGGTLDANGYEGFGSRFRLIIPRTPHTEIGEAPIAPVSYTHLTL
;
A
#
# COMPACT_ATOMS: atom_id res chain seq x y z
N LEU A 1 -106.50 -42.47 11.48
CA LEU A 1 -107.25 -41.24 11.66
C LEU A 1 -106.32 -40.10 12.13
N HIS A 2 -106.06 -39.30 11.41
CA HIS A 2 -105.99 -37.89 11.24
C HIS A 2 -104.89 -37.10 11.98
N VAL A 3 -103.97 -37.07 11.41
CA VAL A 3 -103.44 -36.04 10.53
C VAL A 3 -103.58 -34.54 11.00
N ARG A 4 -104.46 -34.17 11.83
CA ARG A 4 -104.66 -32.77 12.23
C ARG A 4 -103.69 -32.27 13.26
N SER A 5 -103.11 -33.10 13.97
CA SER A 5 -102.06 -32.69 14.89
C SER A 5 -100.74 -32.24 14.21
N ARG A 6 -100.66 -32.45 12.96
CA ARG A 6 -99.47 -32.11 12.17
C ARG A 6 -99.34 -30.66 11.87
N ARG A 7 -100.40 -29.97 11.70
CA ARG A 7 -100.33 -28.59 11.19
C ARG A 7 -99.90 -27.57 12.22
N GLN A 8 -100.26 -27.79 13.43
CA GLN A 8 -99.83 -26.86 14.48
C GLN A 8 -98.42 -26.95 14.84
N ARG A 9 -97.77 -28.01 14.51
CA ARG A 9 -96.37 -28.24 14.77
C ARG A 9 -95.46 -27.64 13.71
N GLN A 10 -95.97 -27.36 12.57
CA GLN A 10 -95.24 -26.73 11.50
C GLN A 10 -94.99 -25.23 11.73
N MET A 11 -95.77 -24.58 12.52
CA MET A 11 -95.62 -23.18 12.77
C MET A 11 -94.53 -22.82 13.83
N CYS A 12 -93.93 -23.85 14.45
CA CYS A 12 -92.88 -23.64 15.45
C CYS A 12 -91.50 -24.08 14.97
N ILE A 13 -91.37 -24.44 13.70
CA ILE A 13 -90.04 -24.80 13.15
C ILE A 13 -89.35 -23.50 12.80
N ARG A 14 -88.51 -23.11 13.65
CA ARG A 14 -87.52 -22.08 13.38
C ARG A 14 -86.59 -22.64 12.31
N ASP A 15 -86.39 -21.95 11.21
CA ASP A 15 -85.40 -22.30 10.16
C ASP A 15 -83.97 -22.24 10.70
N SER A 16 -83.62 -23.20 11.49
CA SER A 16 -82.27 -23.42 11.93
C SER A 16 -81.69 -24.62 11.26
N TYR A 17 -80.87 -24.38 10.24
CA TYR A 17 -80.05 -25.40 9.63
C TYR A 17 -78.92 -25.76 10.60
N TYR A 18 -78.86 -27.06 10.91
CA TYR A 18 -77.72 -27.57 11.67
C TYR A 18 -77.19 -28.82 11.00
N ASN A 19 -75.94 -29.04 11.09
CA ASN A 19 -75.31 -30.24 10.58
C ASN A 19 -75.62 -31.43 11.50
N ALA A 20 -76.12 -32.48 10.93
CA ALA A 20 -76.45 -33.69 11.67
C ALA A 20 -75.79 -34.90 10.98
N LEU A 21 -75.19 -35.76 11.76
CA LEU A 21 -74.74 -37.06 11.29
C LEU A 21 -75.99 -38.00 11.23
N ILE A 22 -76.37 -38.46 10.05
CA ILE A 22 -77.46 -39.38 9.85
C ILE A 22 -76.89 -40.78 9.66
N VAL A 23 -77.20 -41.68 10.59
CA VAL A 23 -76.76 -43.05 10.52
C VAL A 23 -78.02 -43.86 10.29
N GLY A 24 -78.14 -44.55 9.14
CA GLY A 24 -79.21 -45.45 8.79
C GLY A 24 -78.82 -46.92 9.03
N THR A 25 -79.64 -47.67 9.79
CA THR A 25 -79.44 -49.10 9.95
C THR A 25 -80.70 -49.86 9.50
N PRO A 26 -80.55 -50.95 8.74
CA PRO A 26 -81.73 -51.83 8.44
C PRO A 26 -82.19 -52.44 9.72
N THR A 27 -83.50 -52.50 9.90
CA THR A 27 -84.15 -53.15 11.04
C THR A 27 -84.90 -54.40 10.56
N ASP A 28 -84.81 -55.46 11.35
CA ASP A 28 -85.51 -56.71 11.11
C ASP A 28 -86.92 -56.56 11.67
N THR A 29 -87.85 -56.15 10.80
CA THR A 29 -89.24 -55.97 11.12
C THR A 29 -90.12 -56.63 10.05
N ASP A 30 -91.37 -57.00 10.38
CA ASP A 30 -92.34 -57.62 9.47
C ASP A 30 -92.69 -56.76 8.22
N ILE A 31 -92.12 -55.56 8.13
CA ILE A 31 -92.32 -54.69 6.99
C ILE A 31 -91.03 -54.66 6.18
N PRO A 32 -91.04 -55.16 4.94
CA PRO A 32 -89.83 -55.22 4.11
C PRO A 32 -89.27 -53.78 3.83
N ASN A 33 -87.98 -53.65 3.89
CA ASN A 33 -87.20 -52.37 3.64
C ASN A 33 -87.36 -51.26 4.70
N THR A 34 -87.65 -51.57 5.94
CA THR A 34 -87.65 -50.55 7.01
C THR A 34 -86.25 -50.24 7.45
N GLN A 35 -85.93 -48.96 7.42
CA GLN A 35 -84.66 -48.41 7.93
C GLN A 35 -84.93 -47.38 9.05
N VAL A 36 -84.13 -47.46 10.10
CA VAL A 36 -84.14 -46.43 11.18
C VAL A 36 -82.99 -45.49 10.98
N TYR A 37 -83.32 -44.23 10.92
CA TYR A 37 -82.31 -43.15 10.81
C TYR A 37 -82.17 -42.45 12.18
N LEU A 38 -80.98 -42.49 12.70
CA LEU A 38 -80.57 -41.66 13.86
C LEU A 38 -79.91 -40.39 13.37
N ALA A 39 -80.53 -39.27 13.70
CA ALA A 39 -79.95 -37.95 13.42
C ALA A 39 -79.29 -37.43 14.70
N LEU A 40 -77.98 -37.41 14.71
CA LEU A 40 -77.16 -36.84 15.81
C LEU A 40 -76.84 -35.41 15.48
N SER A 41 -77.21 -34.49 16.31
CA SER A 41 -76.82 -33.06 16.14
C SER A 41 -75.37 -32.87 16.42
N MET A 42 -74.63 -32.37 15.46
CA MET A 42 -73.21 -32.02 15.62
C MET A 42 -72.96 -30.56 16.07
N GLY A 43 -73.97 -29.88 16.53
CA GLY A 43 -73.86 -28.45 16.92
C GLY A 43 -72.89 -28.18 18.07
N SER A 44 -72.74 -29.13 19.01
CA SER A 44 -71.75 -28.97 20.12
C SER A 44 -70.33 -29.17 19.65
N GLU A 45 -70.09 -30.12 18.72
CA GLU A 45 -68.78 -30.35 18.14
C GLU A 45 -68.31 -29.16 17.25
N GLU A 46 -69.27 -28.65 16.44
CA GLU A 46 -68.97 -27.45 15.61
C GLU A 46 -68.64 -26.20 16.46
N SER A 47 -69.42 -26.00 17.52
CA SER A 47 -69.15 -24.86 18.43
C SER A 47 -67.76 -24.98 19.15
N THR A 48 -67.45 -26.20 19.58
CA THR A 48 -66.14 -26.51 20.19
C THR A 48 -65.02 -26.35 19.20
N MET A 49 -65.13 -26.81 17.96
CA MET A 49 -64.16 -26.60 16.90
C MET A 49 -64.01 -25.11 16.55
N ALA A 50 -65.09 -24.36 16.49
CA ALA A 50 -65.08 -22.94 16.25
C ALA A 50 -64.32 -22.17 17.38
N LEU A 51 -64.56 -22.55 18.63
CA LEU A 51 -63.82 -22.02 19.78
C LEU A 51 -62.31 -22.39 19.70
N MET A 52 -62.01 -23.65 19.42
CA MET A 52 -60.61 -24.08 19.27
C MET A 52 -59.90 -23.34 18.12
N ARG A 53 -60.53 -23.18 16.96
CA ARG A 53 -59.98 -22.38 15.86
C ARG A 53 -59.81 -20.93 16.26
N GLY A 54 -60.78 -20.35 16.97
CA GLY A 54 -60.68 -18.98 17.50
C GLY A 54 -59.50 -18.80 18.46
N LEU A 55 -59.34 -19.74 19.41
CA LEU A 55 -58.25 -19.71 20.36
C LEU A 55 -56.87 -19.89 19.66
N LEU A 56 -56.76 -20.84 18.73
CA LEU A 56 -55.52 -21.04 17.96
C LEU A 56 -55.15 -19.84 17.09
N SER A 57 -56.14 -19.22 16.43
CA SER A 57 -55.87 -18.02 15.63
C SER A 57 -55.50 -16.85 16.51
N ALA A 58 -56.15 -16.64 17.68
CA ALA A 58 -55.79 -15.61 18.62
C ALA A 58 -54.34 -15.81 19.20
N ALA A 59 -54.00 -17.06 19.56
CA ALA A 59 -52.67 -17.40 20.02
C ALA A 59 -51.61 -17.18 18.87
N GLY A 60 -51.98 -17.56 17.64
CA GLY A 60 -51.11 -17.30 16.48
C GLY A 60 -50.82 -15.81 16.26
N VAL A 61 -51.84 -14.96 16.35
CA VAL A 61 -51.70 -13.51 16.25
C VAL A 61 -50.80 -12.97 17.35
N VAL A 62 -50.99 -13.39 18.60
CA VAL A 62 -50.16 -12.96 19.75
C VAL A 62 -48.69 -13.36 19.51
N VAL A 63 -48.44 -14.57 19.08
CA VAL A 63 -47.07 -15.04 18.77
C VAL A 63 -46.41 -14.20 17.66
N VAL A 64 -47.13 -13.90 16.58
CA VAL A 64 -46.63 -13.09 15.47
C VAL A 64 -46.31 -11.69 15.96
N VAL A 65 -47.17 -11.04 16.74
CA VAL A 65 -46.96 -9.72 17.28
C VAL A 65 -45.72 -9.70 18.21
N LEU A 66 -45.57 -10.73 19.02
CA LEU A 66 -44.42 -10.87 19.94
C LEU A 66 -43.14 -11.07 19.16
N LEU A 67 -43.10 -11.90 18.12
CA LEU A 67 -41.96 -12.12 17.23
C LEU A 67 -41.57 -10.84 16.50
N VAL A 68 -42.53 -10.08 15.98
CA VAL A 68 -42.28 -8.78 15.34
C VAL A 68 -41.69 -7.80 16.36
N GLY A 69 -42.21 -7.75 17.59
CA GLY A 69 -41.67 -6.92 18.67
C GLY A 69 -40.23 -7.27 19.03
N ILE A 70 -39.92 -8.56 19.18
CA ILE A 70 -38.57 -9.05 19.45
C ILE A 70 -37.62 -8.69 18.30
N ALA A 71 -38.04 -8.95 17.04
CA ALA A 71 -37.23 -8.61 15.86
C ALA A 71 -36.96 -7.12 15.75
N TRP A 72 -37.96 -6.29 16.07
CA TRP A 72 -37.79 -4.82 16.10
C TRP A 72 -36.81 -4.39 17.18
N LEU A 73 -36.93 -4.91 18.40
CA LEU A 73 -36.00 -4.63 19.52
C LEU A 73 -34.58 -5.08 19.17
N ALA A 74 -34.40 -6.30 18.63
CA ALA A 74 -33.09 -6.80 18.23
C ALA A 74 -32.46 -5.91 17.14
N THR A 75 -33.28 -5.43 16.20
CA THR A 75 -32.79 -4.51 15.15
C THR A 75 -32.30 -3.20 15.75
N GLN A 76 -33.05 -2.62 16.65
CA GLN A 76 -32.69 -1.33 17.28
C GLN A 76 -31.50 -1.45 18.24
N GLN A 77 -31.45 -2.47 19.07
CA GLN A 77 -30.45 -2.61 20.13
C GLN A 77 -29.14 -3.26 19.67
N VAL A 78 -29.17 -4.09 18.62
CA VAL A 78 -27.98 -4.84 18.19
C VAL A 78 -27.55 -4.48 16.76
N ILE A 79 -28.45 -4.57 15.81
CA ILE A 79 -28.08 -4.44 14.38
C ILE A 79 -27.68 -3.00 14.04
N THR A 80 -28.41 -2.01 14.54
CA THR A 80 -28.15 -0.59 14.25
C THR A 80 -26.80 -0.12 14.81
N PRO A 81 -26.43 -0.38 16.07
CA PRO A 81 -25.12 -0.05 16.61
C PRO A 81 -23.97 -0.75 15.88
N ILE A 82 -24.11 -2.02 15.50
CA ILE A 82 -23.08 -2.74 14.74
C ILE A 82 -22.85 -2.12 13.35
N ARG A 83 -23.93 -1.74 12.65
CA ARG A 83 -23.82 -1.04 11.37
C ARG A 83 -23.17 0.33 11.53
N SER A 84 -23.46 1.04 12.59
CA SER A 84 -22.82 2.32 12.91
C SER A 84 -21.32 2.12 13.16
N ALA A 85 -20.93 1.12 13.96
CA ALA A 85 -19.54 0.77 14.21
C ALA A 85 -18.77 0.47 12.92
N SER A 86 -19.36 -0.35 12.04
CA SER A 86 -18.75 -0.67 10.74
C SER A 86 -18.55 0.58 9.88
N ARG A 87 -19.52 1.47 9.82
CA ARG A 87 -19.43 2.72 9.06
C ARG A 87 -18.36 3.64 9.62
N ILE A 88 -18.31 3.80 10.94
CA ILE A 88 -17.32 4.66 11.62
C ILE A 88 -15.92 4.06 11.43
N ALA A 89 -15.76 2.72 11.53
CA ALA A 89 -14.49 2.05 11.26
C ALA A 89 -14.00 2.30 9.82
N GLN A 90 -14.89 2.23 8.82
CA GLN A 90 -14.55 2.55 7.43
C GLN A 90 -14.13 4.02 7.26
N ARG A 91 -14.81 4.95 7.93
CA ARG A 91 -14.45 6.37 7.89
C ARG A 91 -13.11 6.64 8.60
N LEU A 92 -12.88 5.96 9.73
CA LEU A 92 -11.60 6.02 10.43
C LEU A 92 -10.45 5.52 9.55
N ALA A 93 -10.65 4.41 8.84
CA ALA A 93 -9.69 3.87 7.87
C ALA A 93 -9.47 4.82 6.67
N ALA A 94 -10.47 5.63 6.30
CA ALA A 94 -10.37 6.66 5.27
C ALA A 94 -9.75 7.99 5.77
N GLY A 95 -9.22 8.02 7.02
CA GLY A 95 -8.52 9.18 7.58
C GLY A 95 -9.40 10.15 8.40
N HIS A 96 -10.69 9.84 8.61
CA HIS A 96 -11.57 10.67 9.43
C HIS A 96 -11.40 10.34 10.92
N LEU A 97 -10.26 10.71 11.51
CA LEU A 97 -9.84 10.29 12.85
C LEU A 97 -10.68 10.85 14.00
N LYS A 98 -11.57 11.81 13.76
CA LYS A 98 -12.42 12.44 14.77
C LYS A 98 -13.77 11.75 14.96
N GLU A 99 -14.11 10.77 14.14
CA GLU A 99 -15.37 10.04 14.23
C GLU A 99 -15.40 9.16 15.49
N ARG A 100 -16.53 9.16 16.21
CA ARG A 100 -16.71 8.37 17.43
C ARG A 100 -18.11 7.74 17.44
N MET A 101 -18.23 6.59 18.10
CA MET A 101 -19.53 5.95 18.36
C MET A 101 -20.26 6.66 19.48
N ALA A 102 -21.57 6.82 19.34
CA ALA A 102 -22.42 7.26 20.46
C ALA A 102 -22.43 6.17 21.55
N VAL A 103 -22.27 6.59 22.80
CA VAL A 103 -22.36 5.73 23.99
C VAL A 103 -23.70 6.02 24.65
N ASP A 104 -24.75 5.35 24.18
CA ASP A 104 -26.12 5.63 24.58
C ASP A 104 -26.68 4.63 25.63
N SER A 105 -25.92 3.60 25.99
CA SER A 105 -26.34 2.56 26.94
C SER A 105 -25.19 2.08 27.82
N ASP A 106 -25.54 1.58 29.03
CA ASP A 106 -24.58 0.99 29.97
C ASP A 106 -24.46 -0.52 29.82
N ASP A 107 -24.98 -1.10 28.71
CA ASP A 107 -24.95 -2.50 28.39
C ASP A 107 -23.66 -2.91 27.64
N GLU A 108 -23.63 -4.16 27.12
CA GLU A 108 -22.49 -4.68 26.33
C GLU A 108 -22.21 -3.83 25.10
N MET A 109 -23.23 -3.21 24.50
CA MET A 109 -23.07 -2.34 23.33
C MET A 109 -22.42 -1.00 23.72
N GLY A 110 -22.81 -0.42 24.87
CA GLY A 110 -22.15 0.78 25.41
C GLY A 110 -20.68 0.53 25.75
N ARG A 111 -20.36 -0.63 26.33
CA ARG A 111 -18.97 -1.03 26.61
C ARG A 111 -18.16 -1.24 25.33
N LEU A 112 -18.78 -1.81 24.28
CA LEU A 112 -18.16 -1.94 22.97
C LEU A 112 -17.88 -0.55 22.36
N ALA A 113 -18.86 0.37 22.40
CA ALA A 113 -18.70 1.73 21.90
C ALA A 113 -17.58 2.48 22.64
N ALA A 114 -17.52 2.38 23.97
CA ALA A 114 -16.47 2.98 24.77
C ALA A 114 -15.08 2.40 24.44
N SER A 115 -14.98 1.08 24.31
CA SER A 115 -13.72 0.40 23.92
C SER A 115 -13.26 0.79 22.53
N PHE A 116 -14.19 0.90 21.57
CA PHE A 116 -13.91 1.38 20.23
C PHE A 116 -13.41 2.82 20.22
N ASN A 117 -14.09 3.71 20.98
CA ASN A 117 -13.68 5.11 21.10
C ASN A 117 -12.28 5.24 21.72
N ASN A 118 -11.98 4.46 22.78
CA ASN A 118 -10.63 4.42 23.36
C ASN A 118 -9.56 3.96 22.36
N MET A 119 -9.87 2.97 21.52
CA MET A 119 -8.98 2.55 20.43
C MET A 119 -8.80 3.66 19.39
N ALA A 120 -9.88 4.33 18.99
CA ALA A 120 -9.84 5.44 18.05
C ALA A 120 -9.04 6.63 18.60
N ASP A 121 -9.15 6.93 19.90
CA ASP A 121 -8.37 7.99 20.58
C ASP A 121 -6.88 7.66 20.59
N LYS A 122 -6.52 6.41 20.93
CA LYS A 122 -5.12 5.96 20.90
C LYS A 122 -4.54 6.03 19.49
N LEU A 123 -5.29 5.56 18.48
CA LEU A 123 -4.87 5.61 17.09
C LEU A 123 -4.67 7.06 16.62
N SER A 124 -5.62 7.95 16.93
CA SER A 124 -5.52 9.38 16.60
C SER A 124 -4.31 10.03 17.26
N SER A 125 -4.05 9.72 18.53
CA SER A 125 -2.87 10.21 19.25
C SER A 125 -1.56 9.68 18.66
N GLN A 126 -1.51 8.41 18.28
CA GLN A 126 -0.31 7.84 17.66
C GLN A 126 -0.02 8.45 16.28
N ILE A 127 -1.07 8.69 15.48
CA ILE A 127 -0.92 9.37 14.18
C ILE A 127 -0.41 10.80 14.38
N ALA A 128 -1.01 11.55 15.29
CA ALA A 128 -0.57 12.91 15.60
C ALA A 128 0.89 12.96 16.11
N GLN A 129 1.31 11.99 16.92
CA GLN A 129 2.71 11.87 17.36
C GLN A 129 3.65 11.54 16.18
N LEU A 130 3.24 10.66 15.27
CA LEU A 130 4.04 10.36 14.08
C LEU A 130 4.18 11.57 13.16
N GLU A 131 3.12 12.35 12.98
CA GLU A 131 3.15 13.61 12.23
C GLU A 131 4.08 14.63 12.89
N GLU A 132 4.00 14.81 14.21
CA GLU A 132 4.89 15.69 14.97
C GLU A 132 6.35 15.24 14.87
N TYR A 133 6.62 13.94 14.99
CA TYR A 133 7.96 13.38 14.77
C TYR A 133 8.49 13.66 13.35
N GLY A 134 7.63 13.50 12.36
CA GLY A 134 7.96 13.81 10.96
C GLY A 134 8.32 15.29 10.79
N ASP A 135 7.56 16.20 11.38
CA ASP A 135 7.82 17.65 11.32
C ASP A 135 9.12 18.03 12.05
N LEU A 136 9.35 17.50 13.24
CA LEU A 136 10.59 17.70 13.99
C LEU A 136 11.82 17.18 13.21
N GLN A 137 11.70 16.01 12.59
CA GLN A 137 12.77 15.45 11.76
C GLN A 137 13.06 16.32 10.53
N ARG A 138 12.02 16.85 9.89
CA ARG A 138 12.15 17.81 8.77
C ARG A 138 12.89 19.05 9.20
N GLN A 139 12.45 19.67 10.28
CA GLN A 139 13.07 20.87 10.81
C GLN A 139 14.52 20.60 11.20
N PHE A 140 14.80 19.54 11.94
CA PHE A 140 16.16 19.16 12.32
C PHE A 140 17.06 19.00 11.10
N THR A 141 16.61 18.31 10.06
CA THR A 141 17.37 18.08 8.83
C THR A 141 17.70 19.39 8.12
N SER A 142 16.73 20.31 8.06
CA SER A 142 16.92 21.64 7.48
C SER A 142 17.92 22.46 8.27
N ASP A 143 17.73 22.52 9.58
CA ASP A 143 18.56 23.34 10.48
C ASP A 143 20.01 22.84 10.48
N VAL A 144 20.22 21.51 10.62
CA VAL A 144 21.56 20.92 10.56
C VAL A 144 22.22 21.15 9.20
N SER A 145 21.46 21.11 8.10
CA SER A 145 21.98 21.42 6.77
C SER A 145 22.58 22.82 6.68
N HIS A 146 21.85 23.80 7.21
CA HIS A 146 22.28 25.20 7.19
C HIS A 146 23.45 25.46 8.17
N GLU A 147 23.36 24.93 9.38
CA GLU A 147 24.36 25.13 10.43
C GLU A 147 25.69 24.42 10.13
N LEU A 148 25.69 23.33 9.36
CA LEU A 148 26.92 22.66 8.94
C LEU A 148 27.52 23.26 7.66
N ARG A 149 26.71 23.77 6.73
CA ARG A 149 27.19 24.34 5.47
C ARG A 149 28.06 25.61 5.71
N THR A 150 27.63 26.45 6.65
CA THR A 150 28.31 27.72 6.91
C THR A 150 29.76 27.54 7.41
N PRO A 151 30.06 26.76 8.48
CA PRO A 151 31.43 26.53 8.92
C PRO A 151 32.26 25.79 7.87
N LEU A 152 31.63 24.84 7.14
CA LEU A 152 32.31 24.09 6.09
C LEU A 152 32.76 25.01 4.95
N THR A 153 31.90 25.92 4.48
CA THR A 153 32.26 26.92 3.48
C THR A 153 33.41 27.80 3.95
N THR A 154 33.44 28.17 5.23
CA THR A 154 34.55 28.99 5.79
C THR A 154 35.88 28.23 5.79
N VAL A 155 35.86 26.95 6.20
CA VAL A 155 37.06 26.09 6.18
C VAL A 155 37.50 25.83 4.74
N ARG A 156 36.55 25.64 3.81
CA ARG A 156 36.85 25.51 2.38
C ARG A 156 37.56 26.73 1.82
N MET A 157 37.03 27.92 2.06
CA MET A 157 37.66 29.17 1.62
C MET A 157 39.10 29.31 2.17
N ALA A 158 39.34 28.92 3.43
CA ALA A 158 40.68 28.93 4.01
C ALA A 158 41.60 27.91 3.32
N ALA A 159 41.10 26.72 3.01
CA ALA A 159 41.86 25.70 2.28
C ALA A 159 42.20 26.16 0.85
N ASP A 160 41.24 26.74 0.12
CA ASP A 160 41.41 27.26 -1.23
C ASP A 160 42.47 28.41 -1.25
N MET A 161 42.49 29.28 -0.22
CA MET A 161 43.53 30.31 -0.08
C MET A 161 44.93 29.71 0.11
N ILE A 162 45.05 28.64 0.90
CA ILE A 162 46.33 27.93 1.10
C ILE A 162 46.76 27.23 -0.20
N GLU A 163 45.80 26.65 -0.93
CA GLU A 163 46.08 25.97 -2.19
C GLU A 163 46.49 26.93 -3.29
N ALA A 164 45.89 28.13 -3.35
CA ALA A 164 46.30 29.21 -4.28
C ALA A 164 47.74 29.67 -4.09
N GLU A 165 48.28 29.55 -2.87
CA GLU A 165 49.68 29.89 -2.55
C GLU A 165 50.58 28.64 -2.52
N SER A 166 50.09 27.47 -2.97
CA SER A 166 50.76 26.17 -2.81
C SER A 166 52.18 26.15 -3.40
N ASP A 167 52.43 26.83 -4.54
CA ASP A 167 53.74 26.86 -5.20
C ASP A 167 54.83 27.53 -4.33
N SER A 168 54.47 28.38 -3.39
CA SER A 168 55.37 29.02 -2.45
C SER A 168 55.64 28.18 -1.19
N LEU A 169 54.89 27.12 -0.95
CA LEU A 169 54.97 26.29 0.25
C LEU A 169 56.05 25.20 0.14
N PRO A 170 56.66 24.79 1.27
CA PRO A 170 57.50 23.60 1.30
C PRO A 170 56.73 22.33 0.82
N HIS A 171 57.42 21.38 0.17
CA HIS A 171 56.77 20.17 -0.38
C HIS A 171 55.87 19.40 0.60
N GLY A 172 56.23 19.39 1.90
CA GLY A 172 55.37 18.76 2.93
C GLY A 172 54.05 19.52 3.15
N ALA A 173 54.10 20.88 3.12
CA ALA A 173 52.91 21.70 3.27
C ALA A 173 52.01 21.66 2.02
N GLN A 174 52.61 21.60 0.82
CA GLN A 174 51.85 21.40 -0.42
C GLN A 174 51.05 20.10 -0.39
N ARG A 175 51.69 19.01 0.07
CA ARG A 175 51.01 17.70 0.17
C ARG A 175 49.92 17.72 1.22
N ALA A 176 50.14 18.39 2.34
CA ALA A 176 49.11 18.54 3.39
C ALA A 176 47.93 19.38 2.91
N SER A 177 48.18 20.48 2.15
CA SER A 177 47.12 21.30 1.55
C SER A 177 46.23 20.50 0.61
N ARG A 178 46.83 19.76 -0.34
CA ARG A 178 46.06 18.91 -1.27
C ARG A 178 45.24 17.83 -0.55
N LEU A 179 45.83 17.21 0.48
CA LEU A 179 45.12 16.23 1.28
C LEU A 179 43.93 16.87 2.03
N MET A 180 44.11 18.10 2.56
CA MET A 180 43.03 18.82 3.23
C MET A 180 41.91 19.18 2.27
N SER A 181 42.22 19.69 1.07
CA SER A 181 41.21 19.97 0.03
C SER A 181 40.44 18.72 -0.35
N SER A 182 41.13 17.60 -0.59
CA SER A 182 40.45 16.32 -0.95
C SER A 182 39.57 15.75 0.17
N GLU A 183 39.96 15.90 1.44
CA GLU A 183 39.14 15.46 2.57
C GLU A 183 37.95 16.40 2.82
N LEU A 184 38.06 17.68 2.50
CA LEU A 184 36.94 18.63 2.54
C LEU A 184 35.93 18.32 1.44
N ASP A 185 36.38 18.05 0.21
CA ASP A 185 35.50 17.61 -0.89
C ASP A 185 34.69 16.39 -0.49
N ARG A 186 35.36 15.40 0.06
CA ARG A 186 34.73 14.18 0.54
C ARG A 186 33.74 14.41 1.68
N PHE A 187 34.07 15.34 2.60
CA PHE A 187 33.16 15.68 3.69
C PHE A 187 31.91 16.42 3.20
N GLU A 188 32.05 17.33 2.23
CA GLU A 188 30.92 18.00 1.58
C GLU A 188 29.98 17.01 0.87
N GLU A 189 30.55 16.03 0.16
CA GLU A 189 29.79 14.98 -0.49
C GLU A 189 29.03 14.13 0.54
N LEU A 190 29.72 13.64 1.58
CA LEU A 190 29.11 12.89 2.68
C LEU A 190 27.96 13.63 3.35
N LEU A 191 28.17 14.94 3.64
CA LEU A 191 27.16 15.77 4.26
C LEU A 191 25.94 15.93 3.36
N THR A 192 26.16 16.20 2.08
CA THR A 192 25.10 16.34 1.09
C THR A 192 24.29 15.05 0.96
N ASP A 193 24.95 13.91 0.87
CA ASP A 193 24.34 12.59 0.79
C ASP A 193 23.52 12.26 2.03
N LEU A 194 24.06 12.54 3.24
CA LEU A 194 23.37 12.29 4.50
C LEU A 194 22.10 13.14 4.65
N LEU A 195 22.18 14.41 4.24
CA LEU A 195 21.04 15.32 4.28
C LEU A 195 19.95 14.90 3.29
N GLU A 196 20.33 14.40 2.12
CA GLU A 196 19.39 13.90 1.13
C GLU A 196 18.65 12.65 1.64
N ILE A 197 19.39 11.70 2.22
CA ILE A 197 18.80 10.52 2.86
C ILE A 197 17.82 10.91 3.97
N SER A 198 18.24 11.87 4.82
CA SER A 198 17.39 12.34 5.91
C SER A 198 16.08 13.01 5.42
N ARG A 199 16.14 13.72 4.28
CA ARG A 199 14.95 14.27 3.62
C ARG A 199 14.04 13.17 3.07
N HIS A 200 14.61 12.10 2.54
CA HIS A 200 13.87 10.93 2.08
C HIS A 200 13.15 10.24 3.24
N ASP A 201 13.87 9.97 4.34
CA ASP A 201 13.30 9.33 5.54
C ASP A 201 12.17 10.17 6.16
N ALA A 202 12.27 11.49 6.07
CA ALA A 202 11.24 12.42 6.53
C ALA A 202 10.03 12.53 5.56
N GLY A 203 10.06 11.85 4.40
CA GLY A 203 9.01 11.93 3.39
C GLY A 203 8.85 13.32 2.74
N VAL A 204 9.92 14.15 2.75
CA VAL A 204 9.92 15.54 2.25
C VAL A 204 10.60 15.66 0.89
N ALA A 205 11.04 14.54 0.34
CA ALA A 205 11.71 14.54 -0.96
C ALA A 205 10.66 14.71 -2.06
N ASP A 206 10.44 15.96 -2.49
CA ASP A 206 9.56 16.29 -3.61
C ASP A 206 10.28 16.12 -4.95
N LEU A 207 9.55 15.73 -5.98
CA LEU A 207 9.99 15.70 -7.36
C LEU A 207 9.69 17.04 -8.04
N SER A 208 10.71 17.65 -8.64
CA SER A 208 10.54 18.78 -9.56
C SER A 208 10.51 18.25 -10.99
N THR A 209 9.38 17.69 -11.41
CA THR A 209 9.25 17.03 -12.71
C THR A 209 9.16 18.04 -13.85
N ALA A 210 9.81 17.71 -14.96
CA ALA A 210 9.73 18.39 -16.23
C ALA A 210 9.85 17.38 -17.37
N ALA A 211 9.43 17.76 -18.58
CA ALA A 211 9.67 16.96 -19.77
C ALA A 211 11.15 17.07 -20.16
N ILE A 212 11.91 16.01 -19.89
CA ILE A 212 13.35 15.94 -20.15
C ILE A 212 13.65 14.97 -21.30
N ASP A 213 14.87 15.06 -21.83
CA ASP A 213 15.45 14.06 -22.72
C ASP A 213 16.44 13.20 -21.90
N LEU A 214 16.11 11.91 -21.74
CA LEU A 214 16.95 10.99 -20.95
C LEU A 214 18.36 10.85 -21.54
N ARG A 215 18.51 10.95 -22.87
CA ARG A 215 19.81 10.93 -23.53
C ARG A 215 20.71 12.05 -23.02
N SER A 216 20.19 13.29 -22.96
CA SER A 216 20.94 14.44 -22.41
C SER A 216 21.35 14.23 -20.96
N CYS A 217 20.50 13.57 -20.15
CA CYS A 217 20.86 13.24 -18.76
C CYS A 217 21.99 12.20 -18.67
N VAL A 218 22.01 11.20 -19.57
CA VAL A 218 23.13 10.23 -19.65
C VAL A 218 24.42 10.93 -20.04
N GLU A 219 24.39 11.78 -21.06
CA GLU A 219 25.56 12.55 -21.54
C GLU A 219 26.07 13.52 -20.43
N SER A 220 25.16 14.22 -19.76
CA SER A 220 25.51 15.11 -18.63
C SER A 220 26.14 14.34 -17.46
N ALA A 221 25.55 13.20 -17.09
CA ALA A 221 26.06 12.36 -16.01
C ALA A 221 27.44 11.79 -16.34
N TYR A 222 27.67 11.36 -17.58
CA TYR A 222 28.99 10.89 -18.03
C TYR A 222 30.03 12.02 -18.00
N GLY A 223 29.70 13.20 -18.49
CA GLY A 223 30.62 14.35 -18.45
C GLY A 223 31.14 14.68 -17.04
N GLN A 224 30.34 14.36 -15.98
CA GLN A 224 30.78 14.54 -14.59
C GLN A 224 31.79 13.49 -14.12
N VAL A 225 31.84 12.30 -14.73
CA VAL A 225 32.73 11.19 -14.36
C VAL A 225 33.75 10.83 -15.43
N GLU A 226 33.79 11.55 -16.55
CA GLU A 226 34.68 11.32 -17.68
C GLU A 226 36.16 11.36 -17.26
N HIS A 227 36.53 12.28 -16.36
CA HIS A 227 37.86 12.37 -15.82
C HIS A 227 38.29 11.08 -15.08
N LEU A 228 37.35 10.42 -14.36
CA LEU A 228 37.60 9.16 -13.66
C LEU A 228 37.81 8.02 -14.67
N ALA A 229 37.02 7.98 -15.75
CA ALA A 229 37.19 7.00 -16.82
C ALA A 229 38.56 7.14 -17.49
N HIS A 230 39.02 8.39 -17.76
CA HIS A 230 40.35 8.65 -18.29
C HIS A 230 41.47 8.29 -17.30
N GLU A 231 41.32 8.58 -16.00
CA GLU A 231 42.32 8.26 -14.97
C GLU A 231 42.52 6.75 -14.83
N LEU A 232 41.43 5.96 -14.99
CA LEU A 232 41.44 4.49 -14.86
C LEU A 232 41.58 3.75 -16.18
N ASP A 233 41.75 4.47 -17.30
CA ASP A 233 41.85 3.92 -18.67
C ASP A 233 40.68 3.00 -19.05
N VAL A 234 39.43 3.43 -18.66
CA VAL A 234 38.19 2.71 -18.89
C VAL A 234 37.45 3.29 -20.08
N ASP A 235 37.17 2.45 -21.08
CA ASP A 235 36.32 2.79 -22.23
C ASP A 235 34.85 2.67 -21.86
N VAL A 236 34.06 3.76 -22.04
CA VAL A 236 32.61 3.77 -21.76
C VAL A 236 31.85 3.79 -23.07
N GLN A 237 31.10 2.72 -23.33
CA GLN A 237 30.36 2.50 -24.57
C GLN A 237 28.88 2.80 -24.38
N PHE A 238 28.29 3.60 -25.28
CA PHE A 238 26.90 4.03 -25.24
C PHE A 238 26.09 3.42 -26.36
N ASN A 239 25.08 2.62 -26.00
CA ASN A 239 24.08 2.06 -26.91
C ASN A 239 22.74 2.80 -26.67
N LEU A 240 22.66 4.01 -27.19
CA LEU A 240 21.48 4.87 -27.03
C LEU A 240 20.66 4.87 -28.33
N PRO A 241 19.33 4.84 -28.28
CA PRO A 241 18.48 5.08 -29.44
C PRO A 241 18.79 6.45 -30.08
N ASP A 242 18.74 6.54 -31.40
CA ASP A 242 18.98 7.80 -32.12
C ASP A 242 17.85 8.84 -31.86
N GLU A 243 16.66 8.37 -31.54
CA GLU A 243 15.51 9.19 -31.28
C GLU A 243 15.54 9.79 -29.87
N ARG A 244 14.93 10.96 -29.74
CA ARG A 244 14.74 11.63 -28.45
C ARG A 244 13.93 10.76 -27.48
N ILE A 245 14.43 10.57 -26.27
CA ILE A 245 13.79 9.78 -25.23
C ILE A 245 13.10 10.72 -24.25
N ALA A 246 11.86 11.13 -24.57
CA ALA A 246 11.09 12.03 -23.72
C ALA A 246 10.53 11.30 -22.49
N VAL A 247 10.81 11.85 -21.31
CA VAL A 247 10.36 11.35 -20.00
C VAL A 247 9.98 12.55 -19.14
N GLU A 248 8.93 12.44 -18.35
CA GLU A 248 8.59 13.41 -17.31
C GLU A 248 9.30 13.01 -16.01
N ALA A 249 10.35 13.74 -15.62
CA ALA A 249 11.18 13.39 -14.47
C ALA A 249 11.91 14.60 -13.90
N ASP A 250 12.51 14.48 -12.72
CA ASP A 250 13.45 15.45 -12.17
C ASP A 250 14.85 15.19 -12.73
N SER A 251 15.31 16.05 -13.65
CA SER A 251 16.58 15.88 -14.36
C SER A 251 17.76 15.73 -13.41
N ARG A 252 17.82 16.52 -12.34
CA ARG A 252 18.92 16.51 -11.36
C ARG A 252 19.02 15.18 -10.63
N ARG A 253 17.85 14.57 -10.28
CA ARG A 253 17.80 13.28 -9.63
C ARG A 253 18.18 12.15 -10.59
N ILE A 254 17.70 12.20 -11.83
CA ILE A 254 18.06 11.23 -12.87
C ILE A 254 19.57 11.31 -13.17
N GLU A 255 20.13 12.50 -13.35
CA GLU A 255 21.57 12.68 -13.55
C GLU A 255 22.38 12.15 -12.35
N ARG A 256 21.91 12.35 -11.12
CA ARG A 256 22.53 11.81 -9.90
C ARG A 256 22.53 10.29 -9.87
N ILE A 257 21.38 9.65 -10.21
CA ILE A 257 21.31 8.19 -10.33
C ILE A 257 22.36 7.70 -11.32
N LEU A 258 22.35 8.23 -12.54
CA LEU A 258 23.24 7.82 -13.63
C LEU A 258 24.70 8.04 -13.28
N ARG A 259 25.05 9.18 -12.70
CA ARG A 259 26.41 9.48 -12.21
C ARG A 259 26.87 8.45 -11.19
N ASN A 260 26.02 8.11 -10.19
CA ASN A 260 26.36 7.12 -9.18
C ASN A 260 26.58 5.73 -9.77
N LEU A 261 25.75 5.32 -10.75
CA LEU A 261 25.90 4.06 -11.44
C LEU A 261 27.19 4.03 -12.30
N LEU A 262 27.46 5.09 -13.06
CA LEU A 262 28.66 5.21 -13.90
C LEU A 262 29.93 5.25 -13.06
N ALA A 263 29.98 6.09 -12.01
CA ALA A 263 31.13 6.16 -11.10
C ALA A 263 31.42 4.79 -10.46
N ASN A 264 30.39 4.08 -10.02
CA ASN A 264 30.53 2.75 -9.45
C ASN A 264 31.05 1.73 -10.48
N ALA A 265 30.50 1.73 -11.69
CA ALA A 265 30.91 0.83 -12.75
C ALA A 265 32.38 1.07 -13.17
N ILE A 266 32.77 2.33 -13.34
CA ILE A 266 34.16 2.72 -13.70
C ILE A 266 35.14 2.30 -12.61
N ASP A 267 34.85 2.61 -11.32
CA ASP A 267 35.71 2.26 -10.17
C ASP A 267 35.92 0.75 -10.01
N HIS A 268 34.93 -0.05 -10.39
CA HIS A 268 34.93 -1.50 -10.20
C HIS A 268 35.25 -2.30 -11.47
N SER A 269 35.42 -1.63 -12.63
CA SER A 269 35.65 -2.27 -13.95
C SER A 269 37.02 -2.94 -14.09
N GLU A 270 38.00 -2.60 -13.25
CA GLU A 270 39.41 -3.07 -13.36
C GLU A 270 40.05 -2.76 -14.74
N GLY A 271 39.69 -1.64 -15.36
CA GLY A 271 40.17 -1.23 -16.67
C GLY A 271 39.40 -1.87 -17.84
N ASN A 272 38.38 -2.71 -17.56
CA ASN A 272 37.56 -3.30 -18.62
C ASN A 272 36.47 -2.29 -19.05
N PRO A 273 35.94 -2.44 -20.30
CA PRO A 273 34.92 -1.54 -20.81
C PRO A 273 33.64 -1.57 -19.97
N VAL A 274 33.00 -0.39 -19.86
CA VAL A 274 31.68 -0.20 -19.26
C VAL A 274 30.67 0.08 -20.36
N ALA A 275 29.55 -0.65 -20.38
CA ALA A 275 28.47 -0.45 -21.34
C ALA A 275 27.26 0.21 -20.69
N VAL A 276 26.69 1.19 -21.41
CA VAL A 276 25.44 1.87 -21.03
C VAL A 276 24.41 1.62 -22.13
N ASP A 277 23.37 0.84 -21.81
CA ASP A 277 22.29 0.55 -22.75
C ASP A 277 21.01 1.24 -22.31
N VAL A 278 20.27 1.81 -23.25
CA VAL A 278 18.96 2.41 -23.01
C VAL A 278 17.93 1.73 -23.91
N ALA A 279 16.82 1.30 -23.30
CA ALA A 279 15.67 0.76 -24.01
C ALA A 279 14.38 1.46 -23.54
N THR A 280 13.39 1.50 -24.42
CA THR A 280 12.15 2.20 -24.16
C THR A 280 10.93 1.37 -24.54
N THR A 281 9.83 1.54 -23.80
CA THR A 281 8.48 1.10 -24.18
C THR A 281 7.55 2.32 -24.21
N ASP A 282 6.28 2.09 -24.51
CA ASP A 282 5.28 3.16 -24.49
C ASP A 282 5.06 3.74 -23.07
N THR A 283 5.28 2.95 -22.02
CA THR A 283 4.98 3.32 -20.62
C THR A 283 6.21 3.58 -19.77
N ALA A 284 7.39 3.07 -20.16
CA ALA A 284 8.59 3.13 -19.34
C ALA A 284 9.87 3.28 -20.17
N VAL A 285 10.92 3.71 -19.49
CA VAL A 285 12.29 3.72 -19.99
C VAL A 285 13.20 2.93 -19.05
N GLY A 286 14.18 2.25 -19.60
CA GLY A 286 15.18 1.47 -18.87
C GLY A 286 16.58 1.89 -19.23
N VAL A 287 17.45 1.98 -18.24
CA VAL A 287 18.89 2.19 -18.41
C VAL A 287 19.62 1.07 -17.71
N THR A 288 20.58 0.44 -18.39
CA THR A 288 21.53 -0.47 -17.74
C THR A 288 22.93 0.07 -17.84
N VAL A 289 23.66 -0.06 -16.73
CA VAL A 289 25.11 0.18 -16.67
C VAL A 289 25.76 -1.14 -16.32
N THR A 290 26.59 -1.65 -17.20
CA THR A 290 27.24 -2.98 -17.07
C THR A 290 28.75 -2.78 -17.04
N ASP A 291 29.41 -3.26 -15.99
CA ASP A 291 30.86 -3.40 -15.92
C ASP A 291 31.30 -4.87 -16.06
N HIS A 292 32.55 -5.09 -16.39
CA HIS A 292 33.18 -6.40 -16.53
C HIS A 292 34.36 -6.57 -15.55
N GLY A 293 34.19 -6.03 -14.33
CA GLY A 293 35.21 -6.03 -13.30
C GLY A 293 35.01 -7.10 -12.23
N VAL A 294 35.15 -6.70 -10.99
CA VAL A 294 35.13 -7.62 -9.82
C VAL A 294 33.84 -8.37 -9.63
N GLY A 295 32.70 -7.80 -10.07
CA GLY A 295 31.37 -8.38 -9.93
C GLY A 295 30.85 -8.40 -8.50
N LEU A 296 29.77 -9.17 -8.31
CA LEU A 296 29.07 -9.31 -7.03
C LEU A 296 29.10 -10.75 -6.53
N LYS A 297 29.29 -10.95 -5.24
CA LYS A 297 29.12 -12.26 -4.60
C LYS A 297 27.64 -12.58 -4.41
N PRO A 298 27.24 -13.86 -4.43
CA PRO A 298 25.85 -14.24 -4.15
C PRO A 298 25.31 -13.62 -2.86
N GLY A 299 24.14 -12.98 -2.95
CA GLY A 299 23.48 -12.29 -1.85
C GLY A 299 23.92 -10.83 -1.65
N GLN A 300 24.85 -10.32 -2.47
CA GLN A 300 25.24 -8.91 -2.42
C GLN A 300 24.35 -8.01 -3.29
N GLU A 301 23.53 -8.56 -4.16
CA GLU A 301 22.68 -7.84 -5.11
C GLU A 301 21.72 -6.85 -4.43
N GLU A 302 21.20 -7.22 -3.27
CA GLU A 302 20.38 -6.33 -2.44
C GLU A 302 21.23 -5.50 -1.46
N LEU A 303 22.32 -6.06 -0.96
CA LEU A 303 23.17 -5.41 0.03
C LEU A 303 23.88 -4.18 -0.50
N VAL A 304 24.18 -4.12 -1.81
CA VAL A 304 24.86 -2.97 -2.45
C VAL A 304 24.07 -1.66 -2.32
N PHE A 305 22.75 -1.74 -2.10
CA PHE A 305 21.88 -0.60 -1.88
C PHE A 305 21.73 -0.21 -0.40
N ASN A 306 22.35 -0.96 0.53
CA ASN A 306 22.32 -0.59 1.93
C ASN A 306 23.25 0.60 2.18
N ARG A 307 22.80 1.50 3.05
CA ARG A 307 23.58 2.70 3.45
C ARG A 307 24.90 2.28 4.07
N PHE A 308 25.99 2.95 3.67
CA PHE A 308 27.38 2.69 4.12
C PHE A 308 27.90 1.30 3.80
N TRP A 309 27.18 0.50 3.01
CA TRP A 309 27.64 -0.83 2.66
C TRP A 309 28.83 -0.79 1.69
N ARG A 310 29.78 -1.68 1.91
CA ARG A 310 30.99 -1.84 1.09
C ARG A 310 31.40 -3.31 1.06
N ALA A 311 31.66 -3.84 -0.14
CA ALA A 311 32.10 -5.23 -0.32
C ALA A 311 33.46 -5.52 0.32
N ASP A 312 34.38 -4.56 0.26
CA ASP A 312 35.72 -4.64 0.88
C ASP A 312 36.16 -3.25 1.35
N SER A 313 36.43 -3.11 2.65
CA SER A 313 36.87 -1.84 3.26
C SER A 313 38.36 -1.53 3.02
N SER A 314 39.13 -2.48 2.51
CA SER A 314 40.57 -2.35 2.35
C SER A 314 41.01 -1.80 0.96
N ARG A 315 40.12 -1.84 -0.04
CA ARG A 315 40.41 -1.40 -1.41
C ARG A 315 40.31 0.12 -1.52
N LYS A 316 41.37 0.77 -1.97
CA LYS A 316 41.36 2.21 -2.29
C LYS A 316 40.50 2.41 -3.53
N ARG A 317 39.46 3.23 -3.42
CA ARG A 317 38.70 3.74 -4.56
C ARG A 317 39.29 5.06 -5.04
N HIS A 318 39.26 5.29 -6.34
CA HIS A 318 39.68 6.56 -6.95
C HIS A 318 38.56 7.59 -6.83
N SER A 319 37.26 7.15 -6.84
CA SER A 319 36.08 8.02 -6.67
C SER A 319 35.76 8.42 -5.22
N GLY A 320 36.53 7.95 -4.22
CA GLY A 320 36.31 8.35 -2.81
C GLY A 320 34.99 7.93 -2.16
N GLY A 321 34.19 7.09 -2.77
CA GLY A 321 32.77 6.84 -2.50
C GLY A 321 32.38 6.67 -1.04
N THR A 322 31.31 7.39 -0.65
CA THR A 322 30.73 7.44 0.70
C THR A 322 30.02 6.16 1.13
N GLY A 323 29.68 5.29 0.18
CA GLY A 323 28.81 4.12 0.40
C GLY A 323 27.32 4.49 0.49
N LEU A 324 26.96 5.72 0.12
CA LEU A 324 25.59 6.23 0.12
C LEU A 324 25.01 6.38 -1.28
N GLY A 325 25.85 6.53 -2.31
CA GLY A 325 25.42 6.86 -3.68
C GLY A 325 24.41 5.88 -4.28
N LEU A 326 24.63 4.56 -4.13
CA LEU A 326 23.67 3.55 -4.63
C LEU A 326 22.36 3.52 -3.83
N ALA A 327 22.41 3.75 -2.50
CA ALA A 327 21.23 3.86 -1.67
C ALA A 327 20.37 5.08 -2.10
N ILE A 328 21.00 6.24 -2.31
CA ILE A 328 20.33 7.45 -2.80
C ILE A 328 19.76 7.23 -4.21
N ALA A 329 20.52 6.58 -5.08
CA ALA A 329 20.06 6.27 -6.43
C ALA A 329 18.79 5.38 -6.43
N ARG A 330 18.71 4.39 -5.53
CA ARG A 330 17.52 3.53 -5.37
C ARG A 330 16.32 4.32 -4.83
N GLU A 331 16.54 5.20 -3.88
CA GLU A 331 15.49 6.06 -3.32
C GLU A 331 14.98 7.09 -4.36
N ASP A 332 15.88 7.69 -5.14
CA ASP A 332 15.49 8.58 -6.24
C ASP A 332 14.71 7.86 -7.33
N ALA A 333 15.09 6.62 -7.67
CA ALA A 333 14.31 5.80 -8.59
C ALA A 333 12.90 5.50 -8.07
N ALA A 334 12.78 5.15 -6.79
CA ALA A 334 11.51 4.89 -6.11
C ALA A 334 10.61 6.13 -6.07
N LEU A 335 11.16 7.33 -5.85
CA LEU A 335 10.41 8.59 -5.92
C LEU A 335 9.75 8.82 -7.28
N HIS A 336 10.41 8.41 -8.37
CA HIS A 336 9.83 8.49 -9.71
C HIS A 336 8.80 7.38 -9.99
N GLY A 337 8.54 6.48 -9.02
CA GLY A 337 7.71 5.28 -9.21
C GLY A 337 8.43 4.19 -10.00
N GLY A 338 9.77 4.26 -10.07
CA GLY A 338 10.63 3.33 -10.76
C GLY A 338 11.30 2.31 -9.84
N THR A 339 12.21 1.52 -10.41
CA THR A 339 13.02 0.52 -9.70
C THR A 339 14.48 0.62 -10.09
N LEU A 340 15.37 0.32 -9.14
CA LEU A 340 16.80 0.13 -9.38
C LEU A 340 17.20 -1.21 -8.78
N ASP A 341 17.71 -2.10 -9.59
CA ASP A 341 18.19 -3.41 -9.19
C ASP A 341 19.63 -3.68 -9.71
N ALA A 342 20.29 -4.63 -9.07
CA ALA A 342 21.64 -5.03 -9.40
C ALA A 342 21.71 -6.55 -9.58
N ASN A 343 22.61 -6.98 -10.48
CA ASN A 343 22.95 -8.37 -10.66
C ASN A 343 24.45 -8.47 -11.03
N GLY A 344 25.09 -9.59 -10.73
CA GLY A 344 26.50 -9.76 -11.05
C GLY A 344 27.06 -11.11 -10.61
N TYR A 345 28.27 -11.39 -11.07
CA TYR A 345 29.04 -12.58 -10.69
C TYR A 345 30.44 -12.17 -10.32
N GLU A 346 30.97 -12.75 -9.27
CA GLU A 346 32.35 -12.55 -8.83
C GLU A 346 33.33 -12.90 -9.97
N GLY A 347 34.14 -11.92 -10.39
CA GLY A 347 35.12 -12.03 -11.46
C GLY A 347 34.57 -11.87 -12.88
N PHE A 348 33.27 -11.61 -13.06
CA PHE A 348 32.66 -11.41 -14.39
C PHE A 348 32.03 -10.02 -14.57
N GLY A 349 31.89 -9.26 -13.50
CA GLY A 349 31.33 -7.94 -13.53
C GLY A 349 29.94 -7.84 -12.91
N SER A 350 29.39 -6.63 -12.93
CA SER A 350 28.07 -6.33 -12.41
C SER A 350 27.23 -5.52 -13.41
N ARG A 351 25.91 -5.60 -13.24
CA ARG A 351 24.93 -4.88 -14.05
C ARG A 351 23.91 -4.23 -13.13
N PHE A 352 23.80 -2.94 -13.24
CA PHE A 352 22.77 -2.14 -12.57
C PHE A 352 21.69 -1.78 -13.59
N ARG A 353 20.43 -1.95 -13.21
CA ARG A 353 19.27 -1.70 -14.07
C ARG A 353 18.32 -0.72 -13.40
N LEU A 354 18.18 0.44 -14.02
CA LEU A 354 17.18 1.45 -13.67
C LEU A 354 15.98 1.33 -14.61
N ILE A 355 14.78 1.29 -14.06
CA ILE A 355 13.53 1.40 -14.82
C ILE A 355 12.70 2.51 -14.20
N ILE A 356 12.26 3.47 -15.00
CA ILE A 356 11.36 4.54 -14.58
C ILE A 356 10.16 4.63 -15.53
N PRO A 357 8.96 4.96 -15.02
CA PRO A 357 7.82 5.23 -15.89
C PRO A 357 8.05 6.52 -16.69
N ARG A 358 7.43 6.64 -17.86
CA ARG A 358 7.52 7.88 -18.66
C ARG A 358 6.86 9.08 -17.99
N THR A 359 5.90 8.83 -17.13
CA THR A 359 5.27 9.82 -16.24
C THR A 359 5.31 9.27 -14.81
N PRO A 360 5.75 10.06 -13.81
CA PRO A 360 5.90 9.58 -12.44
C PRO A 360 4.63 8.95 -11.89
N HIS A 361 4.79 7.90 -11.10
CA HIS A 361 3.70 7.16 -10.43
C HIS A 361 2.66 6.51 -11.36
N THR A 362 2.93 6.40 -12.67
CA THR A 362 2.11 5.57 -13.57
C THR A 362 2.56 4.11 -13.50
N GLU A 363 1.63 3.20 -13.80
CA GLU A 363 1.97 1.78 -13.86
C GLU A 363 2.97 1.50 -15.00
N ILE A 364 4.05 0.80 -14.65
CA ILE A 364 5.00 0.27 -15.61
C ILE A 364 4.36 -1.01 -16.19
N GLY A 365 3.96 -0.96 -17.45
CA GLY A 365 3.43 -2.14 -18.15
C GLY A 365 4.53 -3.19 -18.38
N GLU A 366 4.94 -3.37 -19.61
CA GLU A 366 6.10 -4.22 -19.95
C GLU A 366 7.40 -3.48 -19.62
N ALA A 367 8.30 -4.13 -18.87
CA ALA A 367 9.61 -3.57 -18.56
C ALA A 367 10.46 -3.49 -19.84
N PRO A 368 11.05 -2.32 -20.18
CA PRO A 368 11.82 -2.13 -21.41
C PRO A 368 13.08 -3.01 -21.46
N ILE A 369 13.58 -3.44 -20.31
CA ILE A 369 14.73 -4.31 -20.18
C ILE A 369 14.36 -5.45 -19.23
N ALA A 370 14.49 -6.69 -19.69
CA ALA A 370 14.21 -7.87 -18.89
C ALA A 370 15.13 -7.94 -17.64
N PRO A 371 14.66 -8.52 -16.52
CA PRO A 371 15.53 -8.87 -15.41
C PRO A 371 16.64 -9.80 -15.92
N VAL A 372 17.86 -9.57 -15.49
CA VAL A 372 18.98 -10.43 -15.87
C VAL A 372 18.81 -11.77 -15.17
N SER A 373 18.44 -12.82 -15.92
CA SER A 373 18.63 -14.18 -15.47
C SER A 373 20.11 -14.55 -15.67
N TYR A 374 20.66 -15.36 -14.77
CA TYR A 374 22.09 -15.75 -14.68
C TYR A 374 22.72 -16.36 -15.94
N THR A 375 21.97 -16.57 -17.01
CA THR A 375 22.39 -17.26 -18.22
C THR A 375 23.02 -16.38 -19.30
N HIS A 376 23.07 -15.06 -19.16
CA HIS A 376 23.47 -14.15 -20.24
C HIS A 376 24.79 -13.39 -20.03
N LEU A 377 25.53 -13.62 -18.93
CA LEU A 377 26.86 -13.03 -18.72
C LEU A 377 28.02 -13.91 -19.22
N THR A 378 27.71 -15.04 -19.85
CA THR A 378 28.73 -15.97 -20.42
C THR A 378 28.74 -15.94 -21.96
N LEU A 379 29.04 -14.79 -22.56
CA LEU A 379 29.50 -14.71 -23.96
C LEU A 379 30.46 -13.55 -24.11
#